data_b67df4a601f7d24d1faae1973343341a
#
_entry.id   b67df4a601f7d24d1faae1973343341a
#
_cell.length_a   1.000
_cell.length_b   1.000
_cell.length_c   1.000
_cell.angle_alpha   90.00
_cell.angle_beta   90.00
_cell.angle_gamma   90.00
#
_symmetry.space_group_name_H-M   'P 1'
#
loop_
_entity.id
_entity.type
_entity.pdbx_description
1 polymer ?
#
loop_
_entity_poly.entity_id
_entity_poly.type
_entity_poly.pdbx_seq_one_letter_code
_entity_poly.pdbx_strand_id
1 'polypeptide(L)'
;MLLKSYTFETMLPECNTFAETINAIATLSDDVSEVLPYLASAIKHCSYDDNSKILSFKLDGKGIVVYANKITVTRLTSREEATQMLDKLKDLINRTYDDRQNIEPCYKKGIELKYLDVFKLLPGTNCKECGQTTCLAFTTMLVRQEATISKCSPLFSGQFEEKKKKMLEMLQGAGYETTDGNLPIDAMKKSKEAS
;
A
#
# COMPACT_ATOMS: atom_id res chain seq x y z
N MET A 1 -5.91 8.76 -22.35
CA MET A 1 -5.91 7.29 -22.06
C MET A 1 -4.52 6.73 -22.39
N LEU A 2 -3.77 6.23 -21.38
CA LEU A 2 -2.40 5.72 -21.51
C LEU A 2 -2.41 4.18 -21.70
N LEU A 3 -3.02 3.44 -20.76
CA LEU A 3 -3.06 1.98 -20.77
C LEU A 3 -4.31 1.46 -21.51
N LYS A 4 -4.12 0.75 -22.62
CA LYS A 4 -5.21 0.24 -23.46
C LYS A 4 -5.72 -1.12 -23.00
N SER A 5 -4.82 -2.05 -22.75
CA SER A 5 -5.15 -3.42 -22.38
C SER A 5 -4.07 -4.05 -21.50
N TYR A 6 -4.39 -5.19 -20.94
CA TYR A 6 -3.43 -6.04 -20.22
C TYR A 6 -3.79 -7.52 -20.42
N THR A 7 -2.82 -8.39 -20.22
CA THR A 7 -3.00 -9.83 -20.03
C THR A 7 -2.52 -10.21 -18.66
N PHE A 8 -3.07 -11.24 -18.02
CA PHE A 8 -2.59 -11.64 -16.70
C PHE A 8 -2.62 -13.15 -16.48
N GLU A 9 -1.74 -13.59 -15.61
CA GLU A 9 -1.65 -14.94 -15.10
C GLU A 9 -1.84 -14.94 -13.59
N THR A 10 -2.38 -16.03 -13.07
CA THR A 10 -2.54 -16.24 -11.63
C THR A 10 -1.61 -17.35 -11.17
N MET A 11 -0.98 -17.18 -10.00
CA MET A 11 -0.10 -18.16 -9.39
C MET A 11 -0.35 -18.28 -7.89
N LEU A 12 -0.05 -19.44 -7.32
CA LEU A 12 -0.03 -19.63 -5.88
C LEU A 12 1.15 -18.87 -5.26
N PRO A 13 1.02 -18.35 -4.03
CA PRO A 13 2.16 -17.76 -3.32
C PRO A 13 3.28 -18.80 -3.12
N GLU A 14 4.51 -18.45 -3.49
CA GLU A 14 5.66 -19.36 -3.42
C GLU A 14 5.95 -19.89 -1.99
N CYS A 15 5.58 -19.11 -0.97
CA CYS A 15 5.87 -19.42 0.43
C CYS A 15 4.81 -20.27 1.12
N ASN A 16 3.66 -20.56 0.48
CA ASN A 16 2.57 -21.31 1.12
C ASN A 16 1.67 -22.00 0.09
N THR A 17 1.93 -23.27 -0.16
CA THR A 17 1.13 -24.12 -1.06
C THR A 17 -0.27 -24.44 -0.54
N PHE A 18 -0.55 -24.14 0.73
CA PHE A 18 -1.88 -24.26 1.36
C PHE A 18 -2.60 -22.91 1.48
N ALA A 19 -2.10 -21.86 0.80
CA ALA A 19 -2.73 -20.55 0.86
C ALA A 19 -4.11 -20.57 0.16
N GLU A 20 -5.12 -20.08 0.85
CA GLU A 20 -6.46 -19.83 0.29
C GLU A 20 -6.47 -18.63 -0.69
N THR A 21 -5.31 -18.04 -0.96
CA THR A 21 -5.16 -16.85 -1.79
C THR A 21 -4.23 -17.10 -2.96
N ILE A 22 -4.44 -16.36 -4.04
CA ILE A 22 -3.61 -16.36 -5.24
C ILE A 22 -2.99 -14.98 -5.46
N ASN A 23 -1.93 -14.94 -6.25
CA ASN A 23 -1.34 -13.71 -6.77
C ASN A 23 -1.65 -13.61 -8.27
N ALA A 24 -1.81 -12.38 -8.76
CA ALA A 24 -1.93 -12.09 -10.19
C ALA A 24 -0.74 -11.26 -10.67
N ILE A 25 -0.21 -11.61 -11.83
CA ILE A 25 0.81 -10.83 -12.53
C ILE A 25 0.22 -10.43 -13.87
N ALA A 26 0.02 -9.13 -14.07
CA ALA A 26 -0.48 -8.57 -15.31
C ALA A 26 0.67 -7.95 -16.10
N THR A 27 0.73 -8.27 -17.40
CA THR A 27 1.59 -7.61 -18.38
C THR A 27 0.75 -6.55 -19.10
N LEU A 28 1.25 -5.32 -19.11
CA LEU A 28 0.57 -4.16 -19.68
C LEU A 28 0.91 -4.01 -21.15
N SER A 29 -0.04 -3.51 -21.93
CA SER A 29 0.15 -3.22 -23.37
C SER A 29 1.02 -1.98 -23.61
N ASP A 30 1.10 -1.08 -22.63
CA ASP A 30 1.77 0.21 -22.74
C ASP A 30 2.63 0.48 -21.50
N ASP A 31 3.69 1.28 -21.64
CA ASP A 31 4.53 1.72 -20.53
C ASP A 31 3.78 2.78 -19.71
N VAL A 32 3.65 2.54 -18.41
CA VAL A 32 2.95 3.44 -17.48
C VAL A 32 3.90 4.21 -16.56
N SER A 33 5.22 4.15 -16.79
CA SER A 33 6.23 4.75 -15.90
C SER A 33 6.04 6.25 -15.72
N GLU A 34 5.59 6.97 -16.75
CA GLU A 34 5.38 8.42 -16.70
C GLU A 34 4.24 8.84 -15.76
N VAL A 35 3.25 7.98 -15.50
CA VAL A 35 2.13 8.29 -14.61
C VAL A 35 2.42 7.94 -13.15
N LEU A 36 3.44 7.13 -12.86
CA LEU A 36 3.73 6.65 -11.50
C LEU A 36 3.96 7.77 -10.48
N PRO A 37 4.71 8.88 -10.78
CA PRO A 37 4.86 9.99 -9.83
C PRO A 37 3.53 10.68 -9.49
N TYR A 38 2.61 10.76 -10.45
CA TYR A 38 1.28 11.34 -10.26
C TYR A 38 0.38 10.41 -9.46
N LEU A 39 0.45 9.09 -9.70
CA LEU A 39 -0.22 8.08 -8.87
C LEU A 39 0.31 8.12 -7.44
N ALA A 40 1.63 8.26 -7.25
CA ALA A 40 2.23 8.38 -5.93
C ALA A 40 1.73 9.62 -5.16
N SER A 41 1.42 10.71 -5.87
CA SER A 41 0.79 11.89 -5.26
C SER A 41 -0.68 11.66 -4.91
N ALA A 42 -1.43 10.97 -5.78
CA ALA A 42 -2.86 10.72 -5.60
C ALA A 42 -3.14 9.67 -4.49
N ILE A 43 -2.22 8.73 -4.26
CA ILE A 43 -2.37 7.64 -3.29
C ILE A 43 -1.69 8.03 -1.97
N LYS A 44 -2.46 8.15 -0.88
CA LYS A 44 -1.97 8.64 0.43
C LYS A 44 -0.88 7.75 1.06
N HIS A 45 -1.00 6.44 0.91
CA HIS A 45 -0.11 5.45 1.56
C HIS A 45 0.50 4.57 0.48
N CYS A 46 1.60 5.03 -0.09
CA CYS A 46 2.35 4.31 -1.11
C CYS A 46 3.85 4.49 -0.90
N SER A 47 4.63 3.58 -1.46
CA SER A 47 6.07 3.72 -1.63
C SER A 47 6.36 3.82 -3.12
N TYR A 48 7.08 4.86 -3.52
CA TYR A 48 7.52 5.07 -4.90
C TYR A 48 9.03 5.24 -4.96
N ASP A 49 9.67 4.46 -5.81
CA ASP A 49 11.08 4.62 -6.16
C ASP A 49 11.22 5.06 -7.61
N ASP A 50 11.64 6.31 -7.79
CA ASP A 50 11.77 6.90 -9.12
C ASP A 50 12.91 6.29 -9.95
N ASN A 51 13.94 5.73 -9.32
CA ASN A 51 15.04 5.10 -10.04
C ASN A 51 14.63 3.77 -10.68
N SER A 52 13.91 2.94 -9.95
CA SER A 52 13.42 1.64 -10.44
C SER A 52 12.04 1.74 -11.11
N LYS A 53 11.37 2.90 -11.03
CA LYS A 53 9.99 3.11 -11.51
C LYS A 53 9.03 2.08 -10.93
N ILE A 54 9.10 1.89 -9.61
CA ILE A 54 8.26 0.96 -8.87
C ILE A 54 7.38 1.73 -7.89
N LEU A 55 6.08 1.55 -8.01
CA LEU A 55 5.08 2.06 -7.08
C LEU A 55 4.41 0.90 -6.35
N SER A 56 4.46 0.89 -5.03
CA SER A 56 3.81 -0.12 -4.19
C SER A 56 2.84 0.51 -3.20
N PHE A 57 1.67 -0.09 -3.03
CA PHE A 57 0.63 0.35 -2.11
C PHE A 57 -0.33 -0.79 -1.78
N LYS A 58 -1.27 -0.55 -0.87
CA LYS A 58 -2.38 -1.47 -0.59
C LYS A 58 -3.70 -0.86 -1.04
N LEU A 59 -4.56 -1.68 -1.59
CA LEU A 59 -5.93 -1.34 -1.97
C LEU A 59 -6.85 -2.51 -1.61
N ASP A 60 -7.91 -2.25 -0.86
CA ASP A 60 -8.88 -3.27 -0.41
C ASP A 60 -8.21 -4.49 0.27
N GLY A 61 -7.16 -4.25 1.08
CA GLY A 61 -6.38 -5.31 1.75
C GLY A 61 -5.43 -6.09 0.85
N LYS A 62 -5.39 -5.80 -0.45
CA LYS A 62 -4.49 -6.43 -1.43
C LYS A 62 -3.19 -5.64 -1.55
N GLY A 63 -2.06 -6.33 -1.66
CA GLY A 63 -0.79 -5.70 -1.99
C GLY A 63 -0.69 -5.49 -3.50
N ILE A 64 -0.36 -4.27 -3.91
CA ILE A 64 -0.25 -3.88 -5.32
C ILE A 64 1.14 -3.34 -5.57
N VAL A 65 1.78 -3.82 -6.63
CA VAL A 65 3.05 -3.28 -7.12
C VAL A 65 2.90 -2.99 -8.61
N VAL A 66 3.10 -1.73 -8.97
CA VAL A 66 3.06 -1.24 -10.36
C VAL A 66 4.46 -0.93 -10.83
N TYR A 67 4.84 -1.54 -11.93
CA TYR A 67 6.08 -1.32 -12.67
C TYR A 67 5.76 -0.60 -13.98
N ALA A 68 6.77 -0.27 -14.75
CA ALA A 68 6.60 0.38 -16.05
C ALA A 68 5.64 -0.37 -17.00
N ASN A 69 5.73 -1.71 -17.05
CA ASN A 69 4.96 -2.55 -17.99
C ASN A 69 4.29 -3.77 -17.31
N LYS A 70 4.22 -3.78 -15.97
CA LYS A 70 3.70 -4.92 -15.21
C LYS A 70 2.99 -4.44 -13.94
N ILE A 71 1.91 -5.15 -13.55
CA ILE A 71 1.26 -4.98 -12.25
C ILE A 71 1.24 -6.34 -11.55
N THR A 72 1.61 -6.36 -10.28
CA THR A 72 1.45 -7.53 -9.41
C THR A 72 0.41 -7.22 -8.34
N VAL A 73 -0.54 -8.13 -8.16
CA VAL A 73 -1.55 -8.06 -7.10
C VAL A 73 -1.48 -9.32 -6.27
N THR A 74 -1.42 -9.16 -4.94
CA THR A 74 -1.32 -10.27 -4.00
C THR A 74 -2.56 -10.41 -3.13
N ARG A 75 -2.76 -11.60 -2.52
CA ARG A 75 -3.88 -11.89 -1.61
C ARG A 75 -5.26 -11.83 -2.29
N LEU A 76 -5.36 -12.29 -3.51
CA LEU A 76 -6.63 -12.45 -4.20
C LEU A 76 -7.26 -13.80 -3.84
N THR A 77 -8.59 -13.86 -3.84
CA THR A 77 -9.35 -15.08 -3.54
C THR A 77 -9.76 -15.84 -4.79
N SER A 78 -9.85 -15.15 -5.93
CA SER A 78 -10.23 -15.77 -7.20
C SER A 78 -9.68 -15.02 -8.42
N ARG A 79 -9.80 -15.65 -9.60
CA ARG A 79 -9.42 -15.03 -10.88
C ARG A 79 -10.36 -13.88 -11.24
N GLU A 80 -11.63 -13.97 -10.88
CA GLU A 80 -12.64 -12.92 -11.09
C GLU A 80 -12.29 -11.67 -10.28
N GLU A 81 -11.89 -11.85 -9.03
CA GLU A 81 -11.41 -10.75 -8.18
C GLU A 81 -10.15 -10.10 -8.77
N ALA A 82 -9.25 -10.91 -9.34
CA ALA A 82 -8.06 -10.39 -10.04
C ALA A 82 -8.45 -9.50 -11.23
N THR A 83 -9.42 -9.93 -12.06
CA THR A 83 -9.91 -9.13 -13.17
C THR A 83 -10.50 -7.80 -12.69
N GLN A 84 -11.39 -7.84 -11.69
CA GLN A 84 -12.01 -6.63 -11.14
C GLN A 84 -10.96 -5.65 -10.56
N MET A 85 -9.96 -6.18 -9.87
CA MET A 85 -8.88 -5.35 -9.31
C MET A 85 -8.01 -4.74 -10.40
N LEU A 86 -7.63 -5.51 -11.42
CA LEU A 86 -6.82 -5.03 -12.54
C LEU A 86 -7.57 -3.99 -13.38
N ASP A 87 -8.89 -4.17 -13.59
CA ASP A 87 -9.72 -3.16 -14.26
C ASP A 87 -9.80 -1.86 -13.46
N LYS A 88 -9.99 -1.93 -12.14
CA LYS A 88 -9.91 -0.75 -11.27
C LYS A 88 -8.56 -0.04 -11.36
N LEU A 89 -7.47 -0.80 -11.39
CA LEU A 89 -6.12 -0.23 -11.51
C LEU A 89 -5.88 0.41 -12.88
N LYS A 90 -6.35 -0.21 -13.95
CA LYS A 90 -6.32 0.35 -15.31
C LYS A 90 -7.08 1.68 -15.36
N ASP A 91 -8.28 1.72 -14.81
CA ASP A 91 -9.08 2.95 -14.74
C ASP A 91 -8.38 4.04 -13.91
N LEU A 92 -7.79 3.68 -12.78
CA LEU A 92 -7.03 4.59 -11.94
C LEU A 92 -5.83 5.18 -12.69
N ILE A 93 -5.05 4.34 -13.36
CA ILE A 93 -3.91 4.75 -14.18
C ILE A 93 -4.35 5.75 -15.26
N ASN A 94 -5.40 5.41 -16.01
CA ASN A 94 -5.87 6.25 -17.12
C ASN A 94 -6.45 7.59 -16.63
N ARG A 95 -7.26 7.58 -15.57
CA ARG A 95 -7.80 8.82 -14.97
C ARG A 95 -6.69 9.73 -14.48
N THR A 96 -5.71 9.16 -13.76
CA THR A 96 -4.56 9.94 -13.26
C THR A 96 -3.73 10.51 -14.41
N TYR A 97 -3.55 9.74 -15.47
CA TYR A 97 -2.84 10.22 -16.67
C TYR A 97 -3.59 11.36 -17.37
N ASP A 98 -4.90 11.24 -17.52
CA ASP A 98 -5.72 12.26 -18.16
C ASP A 98 -5.76 13.55 -17.32
N ASP A 99 -5.75 13.43 -15.98
CA ASP A 99 -5.77 14.56 -15.03
C ASP A 99 -4.38 15.03 -14.56
N ARG A 100 -3.29 14.49 -15.12
CA ARG A 100 -1.92 14.75 -14.64
C ARG A 100 -1.50 16.23 -14.67
N GLN A 101 -2.13 17.05 -15.49
CA GLN A 101 -1.85 18.49 -15.53
C GLN A 101 -2.30 19.21 -14.25
N ASN A 102 -3.24 18.63 -13.50
CA ASN A 102 -3.78 19.17 -12.26
C ASN A 102 -3.17 18.51 -11.02
N ILE A 103 -2.28 17.52 -11.20
CA ILE A 103 -1.65 16.77 -10.12
C ILE A 103 -0.16 17.10 -10.07
N GLU A 104 0.33 17.56 -8.93
CA GLU A 104 1.77 17.75 -8.72
C GLU A 104 2.46 16.38 -8.54
N PRO A 105 3.46 16.02 -9.35
CA PRO A 105 4.11 14.72 -9.27
C PRO A 105 4.92 14.56 -7.99
N CYS A 106 4.86 13.39 -7.35
CA CYS A 106 5.59 13.07 -6.14
C CYS A 106 6.69 12.05 -6.43
N TYR A 107 7.95 12.48 -6.32
CA TYR A 107 9.14 11.63 -6.51
C TYR A 107 9.73 11.12 -5.19
N LYS A 108 8.98 11.17 -4.09
CA LYS A 108 9.47 10.77 -2.77
C LYS A 108 9.63 9.25 -2.72
N LYS A 109 10.82 8.81 -2.32
CA LYS A 109 11.04 7.43 -1.91
C LYS A 109 10.28 7.17 -0.62
N GLY A 110 9.59 6.04 -0.51
CA GLY A 110 9.11 5.55 0.78
C GLY A 110 10.29 5.37 1.74
N ILE A 111 10.12 5.76 2.99
CA ILE A 111 11.14 5.55 4.01
C ILE A 111 11.21 4.06 4.30
N GLU A 112 12.39 3.45 4.11
CA GLU A 112 12.60 2.06 4.52
C GLU A 112 12.55 1.97 6.05
N LEU A 113 11.57 1.22 6.56
CA LEU A 113 11.43 1.02 8.01
C LEU A 113 12.47 0.04 8.53
N LYS A 114 13.34 0.52 9.41
CA LYS A 114 14.26 -0.35 10.15
C LYS A 114 13.54 -0.99 11.33
N TYR A 115 13.63 -2.29 11.47
CA TYR A 115 12.99 -3.06 12.56
C TYR A 115 13.24 -2.48 13.95
N LEU A 116 14.51 -2.08 14.23
CA LEU A 116 14.87 -1.53 15.53
C LEU A 116 14.22 -0.17 15.81
N ASP A 117 14.01 0.65 14.81
CA ASP A 117 13.41 1.97 15.01
C ASP A 117 11.91 1.84 15.26
N VAL A 118 11.23 0.92 14.56
CA VAL A 118 9.83 0.56 14.86
C VAL A 118 9.71 -0.04 16.26
N PHE A 119 10.60 -0.99 16.62
CA PHE A 119 10.59 -1.62 17.95
C PHE A 119 10.75 -0.65 19.10
N LYS A 120 11.65 0.33 19.00
CA LYS A 120 11.88 1.37 20.05
C LYS A 120 10.63 2.21 20.35
N LEU A 121 9.76 2.37 19.36
CA LEU A 121 8.51 3.13 19.47
C LEU A 121 7.35 2.30 20.03
N LEU A 122 7.47 0.98 20.10
CA LEU A 122 6.48 0.15 20.78
C LEU A 122 6.61 0.27 22.30
N PRO A 123 5.52 -0.03 23.05
CA PRO A 123 5.53 0.00 24.52
C PRO A 123 6.57 -0.91 25.18
N GLY A 124 6.90 -2.05 24.54
CA GLY A 124 7.85 -3.02 25.07
C GLY A 124 7.28 -3.94 26.18
N THR A 125 5.97 -3.89 26.44
CA THR A 125 5.30 -4.60 27.54
C THR A 125 5.14 -6.09 27.32
N ASN A 126 5.25 -6.57 26.07
CA ASN A 126 4.98 -7.96 25.66
C ASN A 126 3.62 -8.48 26.17
N CYS A 127 2.58 -7.62 26.19
CA CYS A 127 1.26 -7.90 26.76
C CYS A 127 0.45 -8.95 25.98
N LYS A 128 0.86 -9.29 24.75
CA LYS A 128 0.20 -10.25 23.85
C LYS A 128 -1.19 -9.82 23.32
N GLU A 129 -1.66 -8.61 23.64
CA GLU A 129 -2.97 -8.12 23.19
C GLU A 129 -3.07 -8.00 21.67
N CYS A 130 -1.96 -7.75 20.99
CA CYS A 130 -1.88 -7.72 19.53
C CYS A 130 -1.86 -9.12 18.86
N GLY A 131 -1.99 -10.20 19.66
CA GLY A 131 -1.92 -11.58 19.20
C GLY A 131 -0.50 -12.12 18.99
N GLN A 132 0.56 -11.33 19.26
CA GLN A 132 1.95 -11.74 19.13
C GLN A 132 2.57 -12.00 20.50
N THR A 133 3.49 -12.96 20.58
CA THR A 133 4.13 -13.36 21.86
C THR A 133 5.05 -12.28 22.42
N THR A 134 5.62 -11.44 21.56
CA THR A 134 6.52 -10.35 21.95
C THR A 134 6.29 -9.10 21.07
N CYS A 135 6.66 -7.92 21.60
CA CYS A 135 6.64 -6.68 20.80
C CYS A 135 7.61 -6.75 19.60
N LEU A 136 8.69 -7.54 19.70
CA LEU A 136 9.60 -7.75 18.58
C LEU A 136 8.94 -8.56 17.44
N ALA A 137 8.20 -9.62 17.78
CA ALA A 137 7.43 -10.37 16.79
C ALA A 137 6.37 -9.48 16.12
N PHE A 138 5.69 -8.63 16.91
CA PHE A 138 4.75 -7.65 16.37
C PHE A 138 5.42 -6.63 15.44
N THR A 139 6.64 -6.17 15.77
CA THR A 139 7.44 -5.31 14.88
C THR A 139 7.66 -5.96 13.51
N THR A 140 8.00 -7.26 13.50
CA THR A 140 8.20 -7.99 12.24
C THR A 140 6.92 -8.01 11.40
N MET A 141 5.78 -8.27 12.03
CA MET A 141 4.48 -8.24 11.34
C MET A 141 4.12 -6.84 10.82
N LEU A 142 4.43 -5.78 11.58
CA LEU A 142 4.24 -4.39 11.14
C LEU A 142 5.09 -4.06 9.91
N VAL A 143 6.40 -4.32 9.97
CA VAL A 143 7.33 -4.02 8.86
C VAL A 143 7.00 -4.81 7.61
N ARG A 144 6.49 -6.04 7.74
CA ARG A 144 5.99 -6.85 6.62
C ARG A 144 4.58 -6.49 6.17
N GLN A 145 3.95 -5.50 6.81
CA GLN A 145 2.57 -5.11 6.55
C GLN A 145 1.53 -6.26 6.73
N GLU A 146 1.85 -7.22 7.59
CA GLU A 146 0.98 -8.34 7.96
C GLU A 146 0.10 -8.01 9.17
N ALA A 147 0.37 -6.90 9.86
CA ALA A 147 -0.43 -6.35 10.94
C ALA A 147 -0.50 -4.82 10.86
N THR A 148 -1.56 -4.24 11.42
CA THR A 148 -1.70 -2.79 11.59
C THR A 148 -1.31 -2.36 13.00
N ILE A 149 -0.83 -1.13 13.14
CA ILE A 149 -0.39 -0.60 14.45
C ILE A 149 -1.55 -0.47 15.45
N SER A 150 -2.79 -0.32 14.97
CA SER A 150 -4.02 -0.26 15.77
C SER A 150 -4.21 -1.46 16.69
N LYS A 151 -3.64 -2.64 16.34
CA LYS A 151 -3.68 -3.84 17.19
C LYS A 151 -2.87 -3.72 18.49
N CYS A 152 -2.02 -2.70 18.63
CA CYS A 152 -1.25 -2.47 19.85
C CYS A 152 -2.04 -1.62 20.86
N SER A 153 -3.01 -2.22 21.57
CA SER A 153 -3.87 -1.50 22.55
C SER A 153 -3.09 -0.62 23.54
N PRO A 154 -1.96 -1.06 24.15
CA PRO A 154 -1.21 -0.21 25.06
C PRO A 154 -0.67 1.07 24.43
N LEU A 155 -0.33 1.06 23.14
CA LEU A 155 0.16 2.26 22.45
C LEU A 155 -0.95 3.33 22.32
N PHE A 156 -2.21 2.90 22.32
CA PHE A 156 -3.39 3.77 22.19
C PHE A 156 -4.10 4.06 23.53
N SER A 157 -3.55 3.58 24.67
CA SER A 157 -4.12 3.78 26.00
C SER A 157 -3.90 5.18 26.61
N GLY A 158 -3.21 6.08 25.91
CA GLY A 158 -2.86 7.42 26.40
C GLY A 158 -1.52 7.49 27.13
N GLN A 159 -0.96 6.36 27.57
CA GLN A 159 0.31 6.32 28.33
C GLN A 159 1.54 6.53 27.45
N PHE A 160 1.44 6.31 26.13
CA PHE A 160 2.56 6.36 25.18
C PHE A 160 2.32 7.33 24.01
N GLU A 161 1.66 8.47 24.26
CA GLU A 161 1.23 9.41 23.20
C GLU A 161 2.39 9.91 22.32
N GLU A 162 3.55 10.22 22.90
CA GLU A 162 4.71 10.64 22.11
C GLU A 162 5.25 9.54 21.20
N LYS A 163 5.31 8.30 21.72
CA LYS A 163 5.74 7.14 20.93
C LYS A 163 4.72 6.85 19.82
N LYS A 164 3.43 6.93 20.14
CA LYS A 164 2.33 6.78 19.18
C LYS A 164 2.45 7.80 18.04
N LYS A 165 2.61 9.08 18.36
CA LYS A 165 2.74 10.14 17.36
C LYS A 165 3.91 9.87 16.41
N LYS A 166 5.12 9.63 16.97
CA LYS A 166 6.31 9.31 16.18
C LYS A 166 6.15 8.03 15.33
N MET A 167 5.48 7.01 15.89
CA MET A 167 5.19 5.76 15.18
C MET A 167 4.28 6.01 13.99
N LEU A 168 3.18 6.76 14.19
CA LEU A 168 2.23 7.07 13.12
C LEU A 168 2.90 7.92 12.02
N GLU A 169 3.68 8.94 12.39
CA GLU A 169 4.44 9.77 11.42
C GLU A 169 5.43 8.92 10.62
N MET A 170 6.16 8.01 11.28
CA MET A 170 7.13 7.13 10.63
C MET A 170 6.46 6.12 9.69
N LEU A 171 5.37 5.48 10.13
CA LEU A 171 4.61 4.53 9.32
C LEU A 171 3.96 5.23 8.11
N GLN A 172 3.35 6.40 8.31
CA GLN A 172 2.77 7.19 7.23
C GLN A 172 3.82 7.65 6.22
N GLY A 173 4.98 8.12 6.72
CA GLY A 173 6.10 8.52 5.86
C GLY A 173 6.67 7.36 5.03
N ALA A 174 6.53 6.13 5.52
CA ALA A 174 6.92 4.91 4.81
C ALA A 174 5.80 4.31 3.96
N GLY A 175 4.61 4.94 3.89
CA GLY A 175 3.48 4.46 3.09
C GLY A 175 2.69 3.33 3.73
N TYR A 176 2.75 3.16 5.06
CA TYR A 176 2.03 2.12 5.79
C TYR A 176 0.65 2.60 6.23
N GLU A 177 -0.35 1.71 6.20
CA GLU A 177 -1.65 1.97 6.79
C GLU A 177 -1.55 2.02 8.31
N THR A 178 -2.07 3.09 8.91
CA THR A 178 -2.06 3.30 10.37
C THR A 178 -3.41 3.06 11.03
N THR A 179 -4.47 2.89 10.24
CA THR A 179 -5.84 2.61 10.70
C THR A 179 -6.45 1.44 9.95
N ASP A 180 -7.31 0.66 10.61
CA ASP A 180 -8.14 -0.36 9.97
C ASP A 180 -9.29 0.33 9.22
N GLY A 181 -9.07 0.74 8.02
CA GLY A 181 -10.17 1.34 7.25
C GLY A 181 -9.78 2.07 5.99
N ASN A 182 -10.29 1.57 4.91
CA ASN A 182 -10.59 2.17 3.60
C ASN A 182 -9.84 3.45 3.24
N LEU A 183 -9.08 3.36 2.17
CA LEU A 183 -8.64 4.50 1.38
C LEU A 183 -9.88 5.27 0.91
N PRO A 184 -10.05 6.56 1.25
CA PRO A 184 -11.06 7.36 0.60
C PRO A 184 -10.59 7.63 -0.84
N ILE A 185 -11.20 6.93 -1.80
CA ILE A 185 -11.15 7.25 -3.22
C ILE A 185 -11.84 8.62 -3.48
N ASP A 186 -12.39 9.25 -2.44
CA ASP A 186 -13.20 10.47 -2.51
C ASP A 186 -12.40 11.79 -2.63
N ALA A 187 -11.07 11.76 -2.67
CA ALA A 187 -10.30 13.00 -2.83
C ALA A 187 -10.42 13.63 -4.24
N MET A 188 -10.95 12.89 -5.23
CA MET A 188 -11.14 13.40 -6.60
C MET A 188 -12.51 14.09 -6.83
N LYS A 189 -13.40 14.13 -5.85
CA LYS A 189 -14.74 14.77 -6.02
C LYS A 189 -14.80 16.24 -5.64
N LYS A 190 -13.78 16.80 -4.98
CA LYS A 190 -13.85 18.19 -4.47
C LYS A 190 -13.44 19.30 -5.45
N SER A 191 -13.00 18.99 -6.66
CA SER A 191 -12.61 20.03 -7.64
C SER A 191 -13.73 20.41 -8.63
N LYS A 192 -14.95 19.88 -8.48
CA LYS A 192 -16.08 20.20 -9.39
C LYS A 192 -17.22 21.01 -8.78
N GLU A 193 -17.12 21.46 -7.52
CA GLU A 193 -18.17 22.29 -6.90
C GLU A 193 -17.74 23.73 -6.56
N ALA A 194 -16.73 24.26 -7.24
CA ALA A 194 -16.35 25.66 -7.13
C ALA A 194 -16.16 26.26 -8.54
N SER A 195 -17.27 26.46 -9.25
CA SER A 195 -17.43 27.44 -10.34
C SER A 195 -18.90 27.73 -10.55
#